data_752f36d0be8dfeaf33035327ee3cb801
#
_entry.id   752f36d0be8dfeaf33035327ee3cb801
#
_cell.length_a   1.000
_cell.length_b   1.000
_cell.length_c   1.000
_cell.angle_alpha   90.00
_cell.angle_beta   90.00
_cell.angle_gamma   90.00
#
_symmetry.space_group_name_H-M   'P 1'
#
loop_
_entity.id
_entity.type
_entity.pdbx_description
1 polymer ?
#
loop_
_entity_poly.entity_id
_entity_poly.type
_entity_poly.pdbx_seq_one_letter_code
_entity_poly.pdbx_strand_id
1 'polypeptide(L)'
;MKKILIVFLFICNQLAAQDIAQLEEQIKKTAYQIVNGETYIERVTADSAFTKGLVRALKTPYSFKHTFDSLITVSTLFSPDSTFKIFTWQLLLEDEKSYRQKGAIQMQTKDGSLQLIPLFDCSEFTDAPNDSVRDAKHWIGAIYYKIIPKKYNNKTYYTLLGLDGNNAVTHKKWMEVLYFDADNKPVFGGNYFVYNNDDFKPKQPTSRFVLEYKKESIVKMNYDPELDLIIFATLISEENIPQKKETLVPYGTYEGFKWDKGKWVHLPRIKELDPDPRVNPDQTLKKKN
;
A
#
# COMPACT_ATOMS: atom_id res chain seq x y z
N MET A 1 -32.07 3.13 -36.35
CA MET A 1 -31.26 2.02 -35.77
C MET A 1 -30.15 2.50 -34.84
N LYS A 2 -29.30 3.50 -35.16
CA LYS A 2 -28.23 3.98 -34.29
C LYS A 2 -28.70 4.49 -32.89
N LYS A 3 -29.84 5.19 -32.79
CA LYS A 3 -30.40 5.71 -31.53
C LYS A 3 -30.86 4.60 -30.56
N ILE A 4 -31.45 3.52 -31.10
CA ILE A 4 -31.92 2.36 -30.31
C ILE A 4 -30.72 1.60 -29.73
N LEU A 5 -29.61 1.46 -30.48
CA LEU A 5 -28.40 0.79 -30.02
C LEU A 5 -27.72 1.55 -28.84
N ILE A 6 -27.74 2.89 -28.91
CA ILE A 6 -27.15 3.74 -27.82
C ILE A 6 -27.97 3.61 -26.55
N VAL A 7 -29.31 3.59 -26.62
CA VAL A 7 -30.20 3.43 -25.46
C VAL A 7 -29.99 2.04 -24.82
N PHE A 8 -29.88 0.98 -25.64
CA PHE A 8 -29.67 -0.38 -25.15
C PHE A 8 -28.30 -0.55 -24.42
N LEU A 9 -27.25 0.06 -24.98
CA LEU A 9 -25.93 0.11 -24.33
C LEU A 9 -25.98 0.86 -22.98
N PHE A 10 -26.76 1.92 -22.86
CA PHE A 10 -26.90 2.69 -21.63
C PHE A 10 -27.64 1.91 -20.54
N ILE A 11 -28.71 1.19 -20.91
CA ILE A 11 -29.47 0.33 -19.99
C ILE A 11 -28.62 -0.85 -19.50
N CYS A 12 -27.86 -1.51 -20.37
CA CYS A 12 -26.97 -2.62 -19.97
C CYS A 12 -25.87 -2.17 -18.97
N ASN A 13 -25.32 -0.97 -19.13
CA ASN A 13 -24.33 -0.44 -18.19
C ASN A 13 -24.94 -0.09 -16.82
N GLN A 14 -26.20 0.39 -16.78
CA GLN A 14 -26.89 0.67 -15.52
C GLN A 14 -27.22 -0.61 -14.73
N LEU A 15 -27.67 -1.67 -15.42
CA LEU A 15 -27.95 -2.97 -14.81
C LEU A 15 -26.66 -3.60 -14.23
N ALA A 16 -25.54 -3.55 -14.96
CA ALA A 16 -24.27 -4.06 -14.49
C ALA A 16 -23.70 -3.27 -13.29
N ALA A 17 -23.89 -1.94 -13.28
CA ALA A 17 -23.47 -1.09 -12.17
C ALA A 17 -24.30 -1.37 -10.90
N GLN A 18 -25.59 -1.64 -11.04
CA GLN A 18 -26.47 -2.00 -9.92
C GLN A 18 -26.12 -3.39 -9.36
N ASP A 19 -25.76 -4.34 -10.23
CA ASP A 19 -25.35 -5.69 -9.82
C ASP A 19 -24.03 -5.66 -9.02
N ILE A 20 -23.02 -4.91 -9.47
CA ILE A 20 -21.74 -4.85 -8.76
C ILE A 20 -21.86 -4.13 -7.40
N ALA A 21 -22.67 -3.08 -7.28
CA ALA A 21 -22.92 -2.41 -6.00
C ALA A 21 -23.63 -3.33 -5.00
N GLN A 22 -24.56 -4.16 -5.47
CA GLN A 22 -25.22 -5.18 -4.67
C GLN A 22 -24.25 -6.26 -4.19
N LEU A 23 -23.33 -6.70 -5.07
CA LEU A 23 -22.28 -7.65 -4.72
C LEU A 23 -21.30 -7.07 -3.72
N GLU A 24 -20.93 -5.79 -3.83
CA GLU A 24 -20.11 -5.09 -2.85
C GLU A 24 -20.77 -5.07 -1.47
N GLU A 25 -22.05 -4.72 -1.38
CA GLU A 25 -22.78 -4.71 -0.09
C GLU A 25 -22.83 -6.11 0.56
N GLN A 26 -22.93 -7.19 -0.25
CA GLN A 26 -22.88 -8.56 0.26
C GLN A 26 -21.53 -8.92 0.89
N ILE A 27 -20.41 -8.45 0.32
CA ILE A 27 -19.07 -8.78 0.81
C ILE A 27 -18.56 -7.81 1.90
N LYS A 28 -19.18 -6.67 2.07
CA LYS A 28 -18.81 -5.65 3.06
C LYS A 28 -18.72 -6.21 4.48
N LYS A 29 -19.71 -7.01 4.89
CA LYS A 29 -19.70 -7.65 6.21
C LYS A 29 -18.51 -8.60 6.36
N THR A 30 -18.20 -9.41 5.35
CA THR A 30 -17.07 -10.34 5.40
C THR A 30 -15.73 -9.57 5.37
N ALA A 31 -15.61 -8.50 4.58
CA ALA A 31 -14.45 -7.62 4.61
C ALA A 31 -14.19 -7.05 6.02
N TYR A 32 -15.23 -6.57 6.70
CA TYR A 32 -15.14 -6.09 8.08
C TYR A 32 -14.70 -7.19 9.06
N GLN A 33 -15.24 -8.40 8.91
CA GLN A 33 -14.93 -9.54 9.79
C GLN A 33 -13.52 -10.10 9.64
N ILE A 34 -12.83 -9.87 8.52
CA ILE A 34 -11.40 -10.25 8.35
C ILE A 34 -10.53 -9.61 9.43
N VAL A 35 -10.84 -8.37 9.79
CA VAL A 35 -10.05 -7.59 10.77
C VAL A 35 -10.67 -7.67 12.17
N ASN A 36 -12.01 -7.70 12.26
CA ASN A 36 -12.74 -7.52 13.52
C ASN A 36 -13.40 -8.82 14.04
N GLY A 37 -13.18 -9.96 13.37
CA GLY A 37 -13.63 -11.26 13.88
C GLY A 37 -12.93 -11.60 15.20
N GLU A 38 -13.69 -12.09 16.19
CA GLU A 38 -13.16 -12.36 17.54
C GLU A 38 -12.16 -13.51 17.54
N THR A 39 -12.40 -14.52 16.73
CA THR A 39 -11.54 -15.70 16.64
C THR A 39 -10.79 -15.78 15.32
N TYR A 40 -9.64 -16.46 15.32
CA TYR A 40 -8.90 -16.75 14.10
C TYR A 40 -9.75 -17.49 13.05
N ILE A 41 -10.56 -18.46 13.49
CA ILE A 41 -11.44 -19.23 12.58
C ILE A 41 -12.47 -18.32 11.90
N GLU A 42 -13.06 -17.38 12.63
CA GLU A 42 -13.98 -16.39 12.05
C GLU A 42 -13.26 -15.50 11.01
N ARG A 43 -12.08 -15.00 11.34
CA ARG A 43 -11.28 -14.16 10.43
C ARG A 43 -10.91 -14.90 9.14
N VAL A 44 -10.43 -16.16 9.24
CA VAL A 44 -10.08 -16.99 8.06
C VAL A 44 -11.32 -17.35 7.23
N THR A 45 -12.43 -17.66 7.89
CA THR A 45 -13.70 -17.94 7.19
C THR A 45 -14.18 -16.71 6.43
N ALA A 46 -14.11 -15.54 7.07
CA ALA A 46 -14.46 -14.26 6.47
C ALA A 46 -13.53 -13.92 5.29
N ASP A 47 -12.20 -14.11 5.42
CA ASP A 47 -11.23 -13.90 4.33
C ASP A 47 -11.54 -14.80 3.11
N SER A 48 -11.83 -16.06 3.35
CA SER A 48 -12.22 -16.99 2.27
C SER A 48 -13.53 -16.58 1.58
N ALA A 49 -14.53 -16.20 2.36
CA ALA A 49 -15.83 -15.75 1.82
C ALA A 49 -15.70 -14.42 1.07
N PHE A 50 -14.96 -13.48 1.64
CA PHE A 50 -14.64 -12.19 1.02
C PHE A 50 -13.92 -12.37 -0.31
N THR A 51 -12.83 -13.15 -0.34
CA THR A 51 -12.05 -13.39 -1.56
C THR A 51 -12.91 -13.96 -2.69
N LYS A 52 -13.76 -14.95 -2.40
CA LYS A 52 -14.70 -15.52 -3.39
C LYS A 52 -15.72 -14.49 -3.85
N GLY A 53 -16.27 -13.71 -2.94
CA GLY A 53 -17.24 -12.67 -3.23
C GLY A 53 -16.63 -11.53 -4.06
N LEU A 54 -15.42 -11.07 -3.71
CA LEU A 54 -14.69 -10.05 -4.48
C LEU A 54 -14.44 -10.53 -5.92
N VAL A 55 -13.93 -11.74 -6.11
CA VAL A 55 -13.73 -12.31 -7.45
C VAL A 55 -15.05 -12.37 -8.23
N ARG A 56 -16.16 -12.73 -7.57
CA ARG A 56 -17.49 -12.72 -8.20
C ARG A 56 -17.90 -11.32 -8.64
N ALA A 57 -17.72 -10.31 -7.77
CA ALA A 57 -18.02 -8.91 -8.11
C ALA A 57 -17.15 -8.40 -9.27
N LEU A 58 -15.85 -8.76 -9.26
CA LEU A 58 -14.90 -8.37 -10.30
C LEU A 58 -15.20 -9.03 -11.66
N LYS A 59 -15.93 -10.15 -11.71
CA LYS A 59 -16.40 -10.78 -12.97
C LYS A 59 -17.53 -10.01 -13.65
N THR A 60 -18.18 -9.06 -12.97
CA THR A 60 -19.14 -8.17 -13.60
C THR A 60 -18.44 -7.36 -14.70
N PRO A 61 -19.00 -7.32 -15.93
CA PRO A 61 -18.38 -6.56 -17.01
C PRO A 61 -18.11 -5.09 -16.60
N TYR A 62 -16.95 -4.58 -16.97
CA TYR A 62 -16.51 -3.22 -16.64
C TYR A 62 -16.34 -2.93 -15.14
N SER A 63 -16.24 -3.95 -14.30
CA SER A 63 -15.99 -3.83 -12.84
C SER A 63 -14.74 -3.02 -12.49
N PHE A 64 -13.81 -2.85 -13.42
CA PHE A 64 -12.63 -2.01 -13.22
C PHE A 64 -12.98 -0.59 -12.78
N LYS A 65 -14.07 -0.01 -13.27
CA LYS A 65 -14.50 1.37 -12.95
C LYS A 65 -15.13 1.53 -11.58
N HIS A 66 -15.55 0.43 -10.95
CA HIS A 66 -16.20 0.46 -9.64
C HIS A 66 -15.17 0.66 -8.51
N THR A 67 -15.43 1.58 -7.60
CA THR A 67 -14.44 2.05 -6.58
C THR A 67 -14.35 1.15 -5.35
N PHE A 68 -15.41 0.41 -5.03
CA PHE A 68 -15.51 -0.41 -3.80
C PHE A 68 -15.34 0.41 -2.51
N ASP A 69 -15.92 1.61 -2.46
CA ASP A 69 -15.71 2.57 -1.37
C ASP A 69 -16.29 2.09 -0.02
N SER A 70 -17.22 1.14 -0.02
CA SER A 70 -17.79 0.61 1.22
C SER A 70 -16.89 -0.43 1.91
N LEU A 71 -15.84 -0.91 1.26
CA LEU A 71 -14.90 -1.90 1.79
C LEU A 71 -13.79 -1.24 2.63
N ILE A 72 -14.15 -0.61 3.73
CA ILE A 72 -13.26 0.23 4.56
C ILE A 72 -12.04 -0.48 5.15
N THR A 73 -12.04 -1.82 5.23
CA THR A 73 -10.93 -2.64 5.72
C THR A 73 -10.05 -3.19 4.61
N VAL A 74 -10.37 -2.86 3.36
CA VAL A 74 -9.64 -3.29 2.15
C VAL A 74 -9.16 -2.05 1.41
N SER A 75 -7.87 -1.92 1.21
CA SER A 75 -7.36 -0.85 0.37
C SER A 75 -7.65 -1.15 -1.10
N THR A 76 -8.31 -0.20 -1.77
CA THR A 76 -8.56 -0.24 -3.21
C THR A 76 -7.94 0.99 -3.85
N LEU A 77 -6.89 0.82 -4.63
CA LEU A 77 -6.17 1.92 -5.26
C LEU A 77 -6.15 1.78 -6.78
N PHE A 78 -6.58 2.82 -7.46
CA PHE A 78 -6.38 2.96 -8.90
C PHE A 78 -4.99 3.51 -9.20
N SER A 79 -4.32 2.96 -10.24
CA SER A 79 -3.17 3.64 -10.80
C SER A 79 -3.61 4.98 -11.40
N PRO A 80 -2.83 6.07 -11.23
CA PRO A 80 -3.22 7.39 -11.73
C PRO A 80 -3.46 7.48 -13.25
N ASP A 81 -2.86 6.57 -14.02
CA ASP A 81 -3.08 6.42 -15.45
C ASP A 81 -4.20 5.43 -15.81
N SER A 82 -4.90 4.92 -14.79
CA SER A 82 -6.00 3.97 -14.95
C SER A 82 -5.66 2.67 -15.69
N THR A 83 -4.40 2.23 -15.65
CA THR A 83 -3.97 0.98 -16.30
C THR A 83 -4.27 -0.25 -15.46
N PHE A 84 -4.26 -0.10 -14.14
CA PHE A 84 -4.61 -1.15 -13.19
C PHE A 84 -5.23 -0.60 -11.91
N LYS A 85 -5.82 -1.49 -11.15
CA LYS A 85 -6.32 -1.27 -9.79
C LYS A 85 -5.74 -2.36 -8.88
N ILE A 86 -5.28 -2.00 -7.69
CA ILE A 86 -4.74 -2.93 -6.71
C ILE A 86 -5.62 -2.98 -5.47
N PHE A 87 -5.93 -4.18 -5.01
CA PHE A 87 -6.60 -4.46 -3.75
C PHE A 87 -5.59 -5.05 -2.78
N THR A 88 -5.55 -4.55 -1.54
CA THR A 88 -4.74 -5.15 -0.47
C THR A 88 -5.49 -5.13 0.85
N TRP A 89 -5.37 -6.23 1.60
CA TRP A 89 -5.91 -6.37 2.95
C TRP A 89 -5.03 -7.30 3.77
N GLN A 90 -5.24 -7.34 5.07
CA GLN A 90 -4.46 -8.18 5.97
C GLN A 90 -5.36 -9.07 6.82
N LEU A 91 -4.86 -10.24 7.13
CA LEU A 91 -5.44 -11.21 8.03
C LEU A 91 -4.53 -11.34 9.27
N LEU A 92 -5.07 -11.05 10.46
CA LEU A 92 -4.39 -11.32 11.72
C LEU A 92 -4.38 -12.83 11.97
N LEU A 93 -3.17 -13.39 12.17
CA LEU A 93 -2.98 -14.83 12.36
C LEU A 93 -3.38 -15.29 13.78
N GLU A 94 -3.28 -16.61 14.01
CA GLU A 94 -3.72 -17.26 15.24
C GLU A 94 -2.91 -16.81 16.48
N ASP A 95 -1.64 -16.47 16.29
CA ASP A 95 -0.76 -15.94 17.34
C ASP A 95 -1.16 -14.54 17.83
N GLU A 96 -2.14 -13.90 17.17
CA GLU A 96 -2.61 -12.52 17.42
C GLU A 96 -1.51 -11.45 17.38
N LYS A 97 -0.39 -11.75 16.75
CA LYS A 97 0.80 -10.89 16.66
C LYS A 97 1.28 -10.69 15.22
N SER A 98 1.07 -11.69 14.38
CA SER A 98 1.54 -11.70 13.00
C SER A 98 0.40 -11.49 12.01
N TYR A 99 0.72 -10.95 10.84
CA TYR A 99 -0.25 -10.67 9.79
C TYR A 99 0.16 -11.38 8.50
N ARG A 100 -0.83 -11.95 7.80
CA ARG A 100 -0.67 -12.37 6.40
C ARG A 100 -1.30 -11.35 5.50
N GLN A 101 -0.50 -10.85 4.57
CA GLN A 101 -0.98 -9.90 3.57
C GLN A 101 -1.70 -10.63 2.44
N LYS A 102 -2.71 -9.99 1.91
CA LYS A 102 -3.52 -10.48 0.79
C LYS A 102 -3.64 -9.38 -0.25
N GLY A 103 -3.70 -9.76 -1.51
CA GLY A 103 -3.89 -8.77 -2.56
C GLY A 103 -4.19 -9.35 -3.92
N ALA A 104 -4.62 -8.46 -4.81
CA ALA A 104 -4.80 -8.75 -6.23
C ALA A 104 -4.66 -7.47 -7.06
N ILE A 105 -4.18 -7.62 -8.30
CA ILE A 105 -4.16 -6.56 -9.28
C ILE A 105 -5.21 -6.88 -10.35
N GLN A 106 -6.14 -5.95 -10.59
CA GLN A 106 -7.06 -5.98 -11.72
C GLN A 106 -6.51 -5.07 -12.81
N MET A 107 -6.22 -5.61 -13.97
CA MET A 107 -5.82 -4.82 -15.15
C MET A 107 -7.05 -4.24 -15.84
N GLN A 108 -6.92 -3.03 -16.39
CA GLN A 108 -7.95 -2.47 -17.24
C GLN A 108 -7.96 -3.20 -18.60
N THR A 109 -9.15 -3.64 -19.02
CA THR A 109 -9.37 -4.24 -20.35
C THR A 109 -10.30 -3.38 -21.19
N LYS A 110 -10.12 -3.41 -22.50
CA LYS A 110 -10.95 -2.62 -23.44
C LYS A 110 -12.38 -3.15 -23.57
N ASP A 111 -12.53 -4.46 -23.46
CA ASP A 111 -13.82 -5.17 -23.60
C ASP A 111 -14.58 -5.31 -22.27
N GLY A 112 -13.99 -4.84 -21.15
CA GLY A 112 -14.57 -4.94 -19.81
C GLY A 112 -14.48 -6.33 -19.18
N SER A 113 -13.76 -7.27 -19.81
CA SER A 113 -13.49 -8.59 -19.23
C SER A 113 -12.56 -8.52 -18.02
N LEU A 114 -12.64 -9.49 -17.14
CA LEU A 114 -11.76 -9.55 -15.97
C LEU A 114 -10.38 -10.09 -16.35
N GLN A 115 -9.36 -9.27 -16.09
CA GLN A 115 -7.97 -9.71 -16.05
C GLN A 115 -7.43 -9.48 -14.63
N LEU A 116 -7.35 -10.53 -13.84
CA LEU A 116 -6.99 -10.49 -12.41
C LEU A 116 -5.68 -11.24 -12.18
N ILE A 117 -4.77 -10.61 -11.44
CA ILE A 117 -3.48 -11.18 -11.02
C ILE A 117 -3.51 -11.28 -9.50
N PRO A 118 -3.70 -12.47 -8.90
CA PRO A 118 -3.62 -12.64 -7.46
C PRO A 118 -2.19 -12.46 -6.97
N LEU A 119 -2.03 -11.87 -5.77
CA LEU A 119 -0.76 -11.67 -5.10
C LEU A 119 -0.65 -12.65 -3.92
N PHE A 120 0.44 -13.41 -3.88
CA PHE A 120 0.69 -14.42 -2.85
C PHE A 120 1.81 -13.94 -1.93
N ASP A 121 1.46 -13.65 -0.69
CA ASP A 121 2.40 -13.19 0.33
C ASP A 121 3.35 -14.33 0.75
N CYS A 122 4.64 -14.08 0.60
CA CYS A 122 5.72 -14.96 0.99
C CYS A 122 6.58 -14.39 2.13
N SER A 123 6.11 -13.37 2.84
CA SER A 123 6.84 -12.71 3.92
C SER A 123 7.30 -13.70 4.99
N GLU A 124 6.43 -14.63 5.38
CA GLU A 124 6.68 -15.67 6.38
C GLU A 124 7.84 -16.62 6.01
N PHE A 125 8.11 -16.79 4.70
CA PHE A 125 9.14 -17.69 4.17
C PHE A 125 10.35 -16.95 3.62
N THR A 126 10.54 -15.69 4.02
CA THR A 126 11.58 -14.82 3.47
C THR A 126 12.41 -14.19 4.57
N ASP A 127 13.68 -14.64 4.71
CA ASP A 127 14.60 -14.13 5.73
C ASP A 127 15.02 -12.67 5.49
N ALA A 128 15.19 -12.27 4.23
CA ALA A 128 15.64 -10.94 3.82
C ALA A 128 14.66 -10.31 2.81
N PRO A 129 13.49 -9.82 3.24
CA PRO A 129 12.44 -9.34 2.35
C PRO A 129 12.86 -8.12 1.51
N ASN A 130 13.88 -7.39 1.93
CA ASN A 130 14.36 -6.19 1.25
C ASN A 130 15.33 -6.46 0.10
N ASP A 131 15.89 -7.67 -0.01
CA ASP A 131 17.08 -7.92 -0.84
C ASP A 131 16.77 -8.40 -2.25
N SER A 132 15.52 -8.72 -2.57
CA SER A 132 15.19 -9.33 -3.84
C SER A 132 13.98 -8.72 -4.53
N VAL A 133 14.06 -8.73 -5.86
CA VAL A 133 12.92 -8.45 -6.75
C VAL A 133 11.95 -9.62 -6.68
N ARG A 134 10.65 -9.33 -6.70
CA ARG A 134 9.56 -10.29 -6.51
C ARG A 134 8.54 -10.21 -7.65
N ASP A 135 7.85 -11.32 -7.89
CA ASP A 135 6.69 -11.40 -8.76
C ASP A 135 5.38 -11.54 -7.94
N ALA A 136 4.25 -11.72 -8.63
CA ALA A 136 2.96 -11.89 -7.98
C ALA A 136 2.86 -13.18 -7.14
N LYS A 137 3.63 -14.22 -7.46
CA LYS A 137 3.61 -15.51 -6.74
C LYS A 137 4.50 -15.51 -5.50
N HIS A 138 5.43 -14.58 -5.42
CA HIS A 138 6.40 -14.44 -4.34
C HIS A 138 6.39 -13.02 -3.78
N TRP A 139 5.22 -12.41 -3.75
CA TRP A 139 5.05 -11.04 -3.28
C TRP A 139 5.38 -10.94 -1.79
N ILE A 140 5.98 -9.82 -1.39
CA ILE A 140 6.13 -9.44 0.01
C ILE A 140 5.08 -8.38 0.30
N GLY A 141 4.09 -8.75 1.11
CA GLY A 141 2.85 -7.99 1.22
C GLY A 141 2.93 -6.74 2.08
N ALA A 142 2.13 -5.75 1.69
CA ALA A 142 1.79 -4.58 2.51
C ALA A 142 0.39 -4.08 2.13
N ILE A 143 -0.26 -3.35 3.04
CA ILE A 143 -1.47 -2.58 2.73
C ILE A 143 -1.04 -1.29 2.05
N TYR A 144 -1.18 -1.22 0.73
CA TYR A 144 -0.82 -0.02 -0.01
C TYR A 144 -1.87 1.06 0.17
N TYR A 145 -1.43 2.30 0.39
CA TYR A 145 -2.30 3.47 0.55
C TYR A 145 -2.00 4.59 -0.45
N LYS A 146 -0.95 4.44 -1.28
CA LYS A 146 -0.60 5.42 -2.32
C LYS A 146 0.11 4.75 -3.48
N ILE A 147 -0.21 5.19 -4.71
CA ILE A 147 0.50 4.85 -5.95
C ILE A 147 1.03 6.15 -6.56
N ILE A 148 2.33 6.21 -6.84
CA ILE A 148 3.00 7.38 -7.40
C ILE A 148 3.63 6.96 -8.74
N PRO A 149 3.11 7.41 -9.89
CA PRO A 149 3.69 7.10 -11.19
C PRO A 149 4.91 7.98 -11.45
N LYS A 150 5.97 7.38 -11.94
CA LYS A 150 7.17 8.06 -12.43
C LYS A 150 7.59 7.48 -13.77
N LYS A 151 8.11 8.31 -14.66
CA LYS A 151 8.59 7.87 -15.98
C LYS A 151 10.10 8.00 -16.07
N TYR A 152 10.71 7.01 -16.69
CA TYR A 152 12.12 7.03 -17.06
C TYR A 152 12.38 6.09 -18.24
N ASN A 153 13.13 6.54 -19.26
CA ASN A 153 13.45 5.77 -20.47
C ASN A 153 12.20 5.11 -21.11
N ASN A 154 11.15 5.90 -21.33
CA ASN A 154 9.86 5.47 -21.91
C ASN A 154 9.13 4.37 -21.16
N LYS A 155 9.52 4.07 -19.91
CA LYS A 155 8.88 3.11 -19.04
C LYS A 155 8.21 3.83 -17.87
N THR A 156 7.03 3.37 -17.47
CA THR A 156 6.34 3.84 -16.26
C THR A 156 6.67 2.91 -15.09
N TYR A 157 7.01 3.53 -13.98
CA TYR A 157 7.26 2.91 -12.68
C TYR A 157 6.23 3.43 -11.69
N TYR A 158 5.67 2.57 -10.87
CA TYR A 158 4.68 2.93 -9.86
C TYR A 158 5.28 2.68 -8.48
N THR A 159 5.59 3.77 -7.77
CA THR A 159 6.04 3.63 -6.40
C THR A 159 4.84 3.45 -5.49
N LEU A 160 4.81 2.35 -4.76
CA LEU A 160 3.77 1.98 -3.81
C LEU A 160 4.23 2.36 -2.41
N LEU A 161 3.40 3.13 -1.70
CA LEU A 161 3.57 3.34 -0.26
C LEU A 161 2.58 2.46 0.48
N GLY A 162 3.08 1.74 1.49
CA GLY A 162 2.30 0.76 2.24
C GLY A 162 2.55 0.77 3.74
N LEU A 163 1.70 0.05 4.44
CA LEU A 163 1.80 -0.26 5.85
C LEU A 163 1.76 -1.78 6.02
N ASP A 164 2.66 -2.30 6.84
CA ASP A 164 2.62 -3.68 7.33
C ASP A 164 2.47 -3.65 8.86
N GLY A 165 1.48 -4.37 9.38
CA GLY A 165 1.24 -4.55 10.81
C GLY A 165 2.37 -5.28 11.53
N ASN A 166 3.23 -5.98 10.76
CA ASN A 166 4.42 -6.70 11.16
C ASN A 166 4.19 -7.67 12.33
N ASN A 167 4.38 -7.19 13.56
CA ASN A 167 4.32 -8.05 14.76
C ASN A 167 3.68 -7.34 15.98
N ALA A 168 3.84 -7.94 17.16
CA ALA A 168 3.24 -7.42 18.39
C ALA A 168 3.79 -6.06 18.83
N VAL A 169 5.04 -5.71 18.47
CA VAL A 169 5.79 -4.57 19.03
C VAL A 169 6.23 -3.55 17.99
N THR A 170 6.20 -3.88 16.69
CA THR A 170 6.60 -2.97 15.62
C THR A 170 5.60 -2.93 14.46
N HIS A 171 5.55 -1.79 13.77
CA HIS A 171 4.95 -1.60 12.47
C HIS A 171 6.02 -1.26 11.43
N LYS A 172 5.69 -1.44 10.13
CA LYS A 172 6.56 -1.04 9.02
C LYS A 172 5.87 -0.09 8.07
N LYS A 173 6.52 1.02 7.74
CA LYS A 173 6.20 1.80 6.53
C LYS A 173 7.00 1.25 5.37
N TRP A 174 6.31 1.05 4.27
CA TRP A 174 6.79 0.30 3.11
C TRP A 174 6.83 1.19 1.88
N MET A 175 7.93 1.13 1.15
CA MET A 175 8.09 1.82 -0.13
C MET A 175 8.78 0.89 -1.11
N GLU A 176 8.10 0.56 -2.20
CA GLU A 176 8.67 -0.26 -3.26
C GLU A 176 8.21 0.20 -4.65
N VAL A 177 8.92 -0.21 -5.67
CA VAL A 177 8.61 0.13 -7.05
C VAL A 177 7.99 -1.08 -7.74
N LEU A 178 6.77 -0.90 -8.23
CA LEU A 178 6.07 -1.83 -9.12
C LEU A 178 6.29 -1.38 -10.58
N TYR A 179 6.56 -2.33 -11.45
CA TYR A 179 6.45 -2.14 -12.90
C TYR A 179 5.91 -3.41 -13.55
N PHE A 180 5.46 -3.29 -14.79
CA PHE A 180 5.03 -4.44 -15.58
C PHE A 180 6.11 -4.77 -16.61
N ASP A 181 6.44 -6.06 -16.74
CA ASP A 181 7.39 -6.55 -17.73
C ASP A 181 6.77 -6.60 -19.15
N ALA A 182 7.49 -7.15 -20.11
CA ALA A 182 7.04 -7.26 -21.50
C ALA A 182 5.79 -8.15 -21.67
N ASP A 183 5.55 -9.07 -20.74
CA ASP A 183 4.39 -9.95 -20.71
C ASP A 183 3.23 -9.36 -19.86
N ASN A 184 3.31 -8.09 -19.44
CA ASN A 184 2.38 -7.45 -18.51
C ASN A 184 2.28 -8.17 -17.14
N LYS A 185 3.34 -8.81 -16.68
CA LYS A 185 3.42 -9.39 -15.35
C LYS A 185 3.96 -8.36 -14.36
N PRO A 186 3.41 -8.24 -13.16
CA PRO A 186 3.90 -7.30 -12.16
C PRO A 186 5.24 -7.78 -11.58
N VAL A 187 6.16 -6.84 -11.45
CA VAL A 187 7.47 -7.01 -10.84
C VAL A 187 7.60 -5.98 -9.72
N PHE A 188 7.87 -6.44 -8.51
CA PHE A 188 7.95 -5.63 -7.30
C PHE A 188 9.39 -5.51 -6.79
N GLY A 189 9.80 -4.29 -6.46
CA GLY A 189 11.13 -4.00 -5.96
C GLY A 189 12.16 -3.79 -7.07
N GLY A 190 13.41 -3.59 -6.66
CA GLY A 190 14.56 -3.33 -7.52
C GLY A 190 15.46 -2.27 -6.93
N ASN A 191 16.63 -2.11 -7.52
CA ASN A 191 17.60 -1.10 -7.06
C ASN A 191 17.20 0.32 -7.49
N TYR A 192 16.17 0.86 -6.84
CA TYR A 192 15.61 2.19 -7.13
C TYR A 192 15.95 3.25 -6.05
N PHE A 193 16.53 2.87 -4.94
CA PHE A 193 16.79 3.75 -3.80
C PHE A 193 18.28 4.07 -3.67
N VAL A 194 18.61 5.36 -3.49
CA VAL A 194 19.97 5.85 -3.33
C VAL A 194 20.03 6.71 -2.07
N TYR A 195 20.70 6.22 -1.03
CA TYR A 195 20.93 6.91 0.24
C TYR A 195 22.20 6.40 0.92
N ASN A 196 22.71 7.15 1.90
CA ASN A 196 23.80 6.68 2.74
C ASN A 196 23.29 5.69 3.78
N ASN A 197 24.02 4.62 4.01
CA ASN A 197 23.68 3.65 5.04
C ASN A 197 23.76 4.31 6.42
N ASP A 198 22.77 4.02 7.25
CA ASP A 198 22.74 4.31 8.68
C ASP A 198 22.05 3.15 9.42
N ASP A 199 21.88 3.28 10.75
CA ASP A 199 21.29 2.22 11.56
C ASP A 199 19.75 2.22 11.55
N PHE A 200 19.13 3.25 10.98
CA PHE A 200 17.67 3.43 10.96
C PHE A 200 17.02 2.92 9.67
N LYS A 201 17.77 2.83 8.59
CA LYS A 201 17.33 2.48 7.24
C LYS A 201 17.81 1.09 6.83
N PRO A 202 17.18 0.42 5.86
CA PRO A 202 17.70 -0.81 5.27
C PRO A 202 19.11 -0.60 4.72
N LYS A 203 19.98 -1.61 4.87
CA LYS A 203 21.32 -1.55 4.28
C LYS A 203 21.25 -1.61 2.74
N GLN A 204 22.09 -0.83 2.08
CA GLN A 204 22.25 -0.84 0.63
C GLN A 204 23.14 -2.02 0.17
N PRO A 205 22.89 -2.64 -1.00
CA PRO A 205 21.75 -2.37 -1.88
C PRO A 205 20.44 -2.94 -1.34
N THR A 206 19.32 -2.29 -1.66
CA THR A 206 18.00 -2.75 -1.25
C THR A 206 16.99 -2.70 -2.40
N SER A 207 16.11 -3.69 -2.47
CA SER A 207 15.00 -3.71 -3.43
C SER A 207 13.77 -2.96 -2.93
N ARG A 208 13.69 -2.66 -1.63
CA ARG A 208 12.61 -1.94 -0.95
C ARG A 208 13.17 -1.03 0.12
N PHE A 209 12.52 0.09 0.34
CA PHE A 209 12.81 0.95 1.48
C PHE A 209 11.75 0.74 2.55
N VAL A 210 12.16 0.32 3.73
CA VAL A 210 11.28 -0.02 4.84
C VAL A 210 11.75 0.70 6.10
N LEU A 211 10.84 1.42 6.75
CA LEU A 211 11.03 1.95 8.09
C LEU A 211 10.26 1.07 9.07
N GLU A 212 10.97 0.38 9.93
CA GLU A 212 10.41 -0.36 11.05
C GLU A 212 10.53 0.48 12.32
N TYR A 213 9.43 0.55 13.09
CA TYR A 213 9.30 1.46 14.22
C TYR A 213 8.35 0.92 15.29
N LYS A 214 8.40 1.49 16.48
CA LYS A 214 7.55 1.16 17.62
C LYS A 214 6.06 1.23 17.26
N LYS A 215 5.32 0.18 17.58
CA LYS A 215 3.91 -0.01 17.16
C LYS A 215 2.99 1.13 17.57
N GLU A 216 3.17 1.66 18.79
CA GLU A 216 2.35 2.74 19.35
C GLU A 216 2.68 4.12 18.75
N SER A 217 3.74 4.21 17.95
CA SER A 217 4.17 5.47 17.32
C SER A 217 3.44 5.71 16.00
N ILE A 218 3.23 6.98 15.67
CA ILE A 218 2.66 7.41 14.38
C ILE A 218 3.78 7.92 13.49
N VAL A 219 4.28 7.07 12.60
CA VAL A 219 5.31 7.43 11.62
C VAL A 219 4.66 7.84 10.30
N LYS A 220 4.90 9.08 9.88
CA LYS A 220 4.43 9.57 8.57
C LYS A 220 5.36 9.10 7.46
N MET A 221 4.78 8.65 6.35
CA MET A 221 5.43 8.48 5.05
C MET A 221 4.37 8.76 3.99
N ASN A 222 4.53 9.81 3.22
CA ASN A 222 3.56 10.17 2.17
C ASN A 222 4.25 10.91 1.02
N TYR A 223 3.53 11.03 -0.10
CA TYR A 223 3.96 11.81 -1.25
C TYR A 223 3.32 13.19 -1.22
N ASP A 224 4.16 14.20 -1.38
CA ASP A 224 3.76 15.58 -1.56
C ASP A 224 3.83 15.92 -3.07
N PRO A 225 2.69 16.18 -3.73
CA PRO A 225 2.66 16.46 -5.16
C PRO A 225 3.17 17.86 -5.53
N GLU A 226 3.17 18.83 -4.60
CA GLU A 226 3.65 20.19 -4.85
C GLU A 226 5.18 20.22 -4.84
N LEU A 227 5.79 19.50 -3.89
CA LEU A 227 7.25 19.39 -3.80
C LEU A 227 7.81 18.29 -4.71
N ASP A 228 6.95 17.41 -5.22
CA ASP A 228 7.33 16.18 -5.94
C ASP A 228 8.28 15.29 -5.14
N LEU A 229 8.01 15.14 -3.83
CA LEU A 229 8.81 14.39 -2.89
C LEU A 229 8.00 13.29 -2.20
N ILE A 230 8.63 12.17 -1.89
CA ILE A 230 8.15 11.28 -0.84
C ILE A 230 8.81 11.75 0.46
N ILE A 231 7.98 12.08 1.45
CA ILE A 231 8.38 12.66 2.73
C ILE A 231 8.11 11.65 3.82
N PHE A 232 9.07 11.41 4.70
CA PHE A 232 8.92 10.51 5.83
C PHE A 232 9.57 11.08 7.11
N ALA A 233 9.05 10.64 8.25
CA ALA A 233 9.57 11.09 9.55
C ALA A 233 10.98 10.54 9.80
N THR A 234 11.90 11.39 10.23
CA THR A 234 13.17 10.95 10.79
C THR A 234 12.93 10.16 12.06
N LEU A 235 13.63 9.04 12.24
CA LEU A 235 13.51 8.17 13.42
C LEU A 235 14.69 8.36 14.36
N ILE A 236 14.43 8.22 15.67
CA ILE A 236 15.44 8.08 16.71
C ILE A 236 15.09 6.86 17.58
N SER A 237 16.08 6.35 18.30
CA SER A 237 15.88 5.32 19.32
C SER A 237 15.72 5.96 20.70
N GLU A 238 14.64 5.65 21.42
CA GLU A 238 14.41 6.07 22.81
C GLU A 238 15.50 5.53 23.75
N GLU A 239 16.11 4.40 23.40
CA GLU A 239 17.17 3.74 24.20
C GLU A 239 18.59 3.98 23.65
N ASN A 240 18.76 4.75 22.57
CA ASN A 240 20.02 4.90 21.83
C ASN A 240 20.55 3.58 21.24
N ILE A 241 19.65 2.64 20.90
CA ILE A 241 19.96 1.34 20.30
C ILE A 241 19.10 1.19 19.02
N PRO A 242 19.54 1.73 17.87
CA PRO A 242 18.75 1.73 16.61
C PRO A 242 18.40 0.33 16.08
N GLN A 243 19.12 -0.69 16.51
CA GLN A 243 18.89 -2.09 16.16
C GLN A 243 17.59 -2.62 16.80
N LYS A 244 17.18 -2.08 17.96
CA LYS A 244 15.90 -2.38 18.62
C LYS A 244 14.79 -1.57 17.98
N LYS A 245 14.13 -2.12 16.97
CA LYS A 245 13.13 -1.41 16.17
C LYS A 245 11.89 -0.98 16.97
N GLU A 246 11.57 -1.70 18.03
CA GLU A 246 10.52 -1.38 18.99
C GLU A 246 10.80 -0.12 19.85
N THR A 247 11.99 0.45 19.75
CA THR A 247 12.37 1.72 20.42
C THR A 247 12.40 2.91 19.45
N LEU A 248 12.17 2.68 18.16
CA LEU A 248 12.24 3.73 17.16
C LEU A 248 10.97 4.57 17.11
N VAL A 249 11.13 5.87 17.29
CA VAL A 249 10.03 6.85 17.31
C VAL A 249 10.36 8.06 16.42
N PRO A 250 9.35 8.85 15.98
CA PRO A 250 9.60 10.07 15.21
C PRO A 250 10.37 11.12 16.02
N TYR A 251 11.39 11.73 15.42
CA TYR A 251 12.19 12.79 16.03
C TYR A 251 11.58 14.19 15.89
N GLY A 252 10.59 14.36 15.00
CA GLY A 252 9.95 15.65 14.73
C GLY A 252 10.53 16.40 13.52
N THR A 253 11.54 15.86 12.85
CA THR A 253 12.03 16.32 11.55
C THR A 253 11.68 15.35 10.44
N TYR A 254 11.89 15.76 9.19
CA TYR A 254 11.52 14.98 8.02
C TYR A 254 12.69 14.82 7.06
N GLU A 255 12.78 13.63 6.51
CA GLU A 255 13.62 13.24 5.39
C GLU A 255 12.76 13.01 4.17
N GLY A 256 13.36 12.86 2.99
CA GLY A 256 12.59 12.58 1.80
C GLY A 256 13.35 11.88 0.71
N PHE A 257 12.60 11.52 -0.34
CA PHE A 257 13.14 11.03 -1.58
C PHE A 257 12.63 11.87 -2.75
N LYS A 258 13.54 12.25 -3.65
CA LYS A 258 13.25 12.89 -4.93
C LYS A 258 13.52 11.92 -6.07
N TRP A 259 12.61 11.87 -7.04
CA TRP A 259 12.85 11.07 -8.25
C TRP A 259 13.83 11.77 -9.17
N ASP A 260 14.95 11.13 -9.48
CA ASP A 260 15.94 11.60 -10.43
C ASP A 260 16.50 10.42 -11.24
N LYS A 261 16.50 10.55 -12.55
CA LYS A 261 17.09 9.58 -13.51
C LYS A 261 16.77 8.13 -13.22
N GLY A 262 15.50 7.84 -12.90
CA GLY A 262 15.03 6.47 -12.62
C GLY A 262 15.33 5.95 -11.23
N LYS A 263 15.71 6.82 -10.30
CA LYS A 263 16.01 6.49 -8.90
C LYS A 263 15.31 7.45 -7.94
N TRP A 264 15.01 6.98 -6.75
CA TRP A 264 14.65 7.79 -5.60
C TRP A 264 15.93 8.15 -4.83
N VAL A 265 16.34 9.41 -4.94
CA VAL A 265 17.53 9.96 -4.30
C VAL A 265 17.15 10.62 -2.98
N HIS A 266 17.82 10.23 -1.92
CA HIS A 266 17.54 10.65 -0.56
C HIS A 266 17.89 12.12 -0.31
N LEU A 267 17.01 12.81 0.39
CA LEU A 267 17.18 14.13 0.97
C LEU A 267 17.20 13.97 2.50
N PRO A 268 18.36 14.19 3.15
CA PRO A 268 18.51 13.87 4.58
C PRO A 268 17.76 14.82 5.51
N ARG A 269 17.25 15.93 4.99
CA ARG A 269 16.42 16.89 5.72
C ARG A 269 15.59 17.74 4.77
N ILE A 270 14.34 17.94 5.11
CA ILE A 270 13.42 18.85 4.42
C ILE A 270 13.17 20.04 5.34
N LYS A 271 13.99 21.09 5.17
CA LYS A 271 14.01 22.26 6.07
C LYS A 271 12.69 23.03 6.11
N GLU A 272 11.93 23.01 5.02
CA GLU A 272 10.62 23.66 4.88
C GLU A 272 9.58 23.06 5.83
N LEU A 273 9.82 21.84 6.30
CA LEU A 273 8.95 21.11 7.24
C LEU A 273 9.51 21.07 8.66
N ASP A 274 10.63 21.71 8.93
CA ASP A 274 11.16 21.80 10.30
C ASP A 274 10.17 22.58 11.18
N PRO A 275 9.99 22.17 12.45
CA PRO A 275 9.20 22.95 13.41
C PRO A 275 9.76 24.38 13.49
N ASP A 276 8.87 25.39 13.48
CA ASP A 276 9.30 26.77 13.70
C ASP A 276 10.02 26.89 15.06
N PRO A 277 11.31 27.24 15.09
CA PRO A 277 12.08 27.31 16.33
C PRO A 277 11.53 28.33 17.32
N ARG A 278 10.61 29.21 16.90
CA ARG A 278 9.92 30.18 17.74
C ARG A 278 8.71 29.58 18.46
N VAL A 279 8.21 28.42 18.00
CA VAL A 279 7.12 27.69 18.65
C VAL A 279 7.74 26.71 19.64
N ASN A 280 7.92 27.18 20.89
CA ASN A 280 8.36 26.29 21.98
C ASN A 280 7.18 25.38 22.39
N PRO A 281 7.24 24.05 22.19
CA PRO A 281 6.14 23.14 22.55
C PRO A 281 5.78 23.18 24.03
N ASP A 282 6.70 23.56 24.92
CA ASP A 282 6.44 23.71 26.37
C ASP A 282 5.57 24.93 26.74
N GLN A 283 5.43 25.91 25.84
CA GLN A 283 4.57 27.07 26.09
C GLN A 283 3.09 26.83 25.74
N THR A 284 2.78 25.86 24.91
CA THR A 284 1.41 25.51 24.55
C THR A 284 0.66 24.76 25.66
N LEU A 285 1.37 24.09 26.56
CA LEU A 285 0.81 23.34 27.70
C LEU A 285 0.50 24.22 28.92
N LYS A 286 1.07 25.43 29.01
CA LYS A 286 0.87 26.36 30.14
C LYS A 286 -0.32 27.32 29.99
N LYS A 287 -1.07 27.28 28.89
CA LYS A 287 -2.24 28.16 28.66
C LYS A 287 -3.59 27.48 28.86
N LYS A 288 -3.65 26.35 29.55
CA LYS A 288 -4.90 25.72 29.99
C LYS A 288 -4.85 25.47 31.51
N ASN A 289 -4.84 26.55 32.27
CA ASN A 289 -5.28 26.57 33.68
C ASN A 289 -6.13 27.79 33.87
#